data_84785d353dfc579411f0ec512677fac3
#
_entry.id   84785d353dfc579411f0ec512677fac3
#
_cell.length_a   1.000
_cell.length_b   1.000
_cell.length_c   1.000
_cell.angle_alpha   90.00
_cell.angle_beta   90.00
_cell.angle_gamma   90.00
#
_symmetry.space_group_name_H-M   'P 1'
#
loop_
_entity.id
_entity.type
_entity.pdbx_description
1 polymer ?
#
loop_
_entity_poly.entity_id
_entity_poly.type
_entity_poly.pdbx_seq_one_letter_code
_entity_poly.pdbx_strand_id
1 'polypeptide(L)'
;LINPNGIVFNDNASLDIGGSVIFSTAEAITFEDGLTFSARNLQNSSILSINIPVGLQFGRAARSIAVNNGGQLAENSTLLQIQPEQTFALVGGEILMDGALISAEGGRIELGSVDKNSLVNLEKVPDGWRLNYDAVENFQDIRISNLSLITTNGERGGNIQIRGKDIQLKLASIVQSKTVGESSGGIVEIRGQNVLL
;
A
#
# COMPACT_ATOMS: atom_id res chain seq x y z
N LEU A 1 -1.45 -4.38 -9.52
CA LEU A 1 -0.39 -4.00 -10.47
C LEU A 1 0.96 -4.31 -9.84
N ILE A 2 1.87 -4.97 -10.59
CA ILE A 2 3.27 -5.13 -10.16
C ILE A 2 4.22 -4.49 -11.18
N ASN A 3 5.25 -3.79 -10.67
CA ASN A 3 6.34 -3.25 -11.48
C ASN A 3 7.67 -3.31 -10.70
N PRO A 4 8.52 -4.31 -10.97
CA PRO A 4 9.77 -4.50 -10.23
C PRO A 4 10.84 -3.41 -10.47
N ASN A 5 10.58 -2.44 -11.34
CA ASN A 5 11.49 -1.31 -11.59
C ASN A 5 11.19 -0.08 -10.72
N GLY A 6 10.10 -0.12 -9.93
CA GLY A 6 9.64 1.00 -9.11
C GLY A 6 8.34 1.59 -9.62
N ILE A 7 7.67 2.35 -8.76
CA ILE A 7 6.40 3.02 -9.09
C ILE A 7 6.50 4.48 -8.63
N VAL A 8 6.08 5.40 -9.48
CA VAL A 8 6.03 6.82 -9.15
C VAL A 8 4.65 7.36 -9.53
N PHE A 9 3.99 7.97 -8.57
CA PHE A 9 2.80 8.80 -8.77
C PHE A 9 3.25 10.25 -8.66
N ASN A 10 3.10 11.00 -9.73
CA ASN A 10 3.44 12.43 -9.77
C ASN A 10 2.16 13.28 -9.66
N ASP A 11 2.35 14.59 -9.70
CA ASP A 11 1.28 15.58 -9.66
C ASP A 11 0.14 15.22 -10.63
N ASN A 12 -1.08 15.39 -10.17
CA ASN A 12 -2.31 15.04 -10.89
C ASN A 12 -2.55 13.53 -11.11
N ALA A 13 -1.79 12.64 -10.47
CA ALA A 13 -2.13 11.23 -10.49
C ALA A 13 -3.48 11.00 -9.80
N SER A 14 -4.37 10.28 -10.46
CA SER A 14 -5.68 9.92 -9.93
C SER A 14 -6.00 8.47 -10.22
N LEU A 15 -6.91 7.89 -9.45
CA LEU A 15 -7.38 6.53 -9.65
C LEU A 15 -8.88 6.55 -9.98
N ASP A 16 -9.25 5.74 -10.97
CA ASP A 16 -10.65 5.43 -11.30
C ASP A 16 -10.80 3.90 -11.31
N ILE A 17 -10.91 3.33 -10.10
CA ILE A 17 -10.91 1.89 -9.86
C ILE A 17 -12.12 1.53 -9.00
N GLY A 18 -12.97 0.63 -9.51
CA GLY A 18 -14.20 0.20 -8.84
C GLY A 18 -14.01 -0.83 -7.71
N GLY A 19 -12.78 -1.18 -7.37
CA GLY A 19 -12.49 -2.20 -6.35
C GLY A 19 -11.16 -1.99 -5.64
N SER A 20 -10.73 -3.01 -4.91
CA SER A 20 -9.43 -3.00 -4.22
C SER A 20 -8.26 -2.97 -5.19
N VAL A 21 -7.20 -2.25 -4.83
CA VAL A 21 -5.98 -2.16 -5.63
C VAL A 21 -4.73 -2.33 -4.78
N ILE A 22 -3.79 -3.11 -5.31
CA ILE A 22 -2.45 -3.28 -4.75
C ILE A 22 -1.44 -2.86 -5.80
N PHE A 23 -0.65 -1.83 -5.49
CA PHE A 23 0.53 -1.44 -6.27
C PHE A 23 1.78 -2.00 -5.59
N SER A 24 2.55 -2.79 -6.31
CA SER A 24 3.73 -3.43 -5.73
C SER A 24 4.94 -3.41 -6.66
N THR A 25 6.12 -3.34 -6.05
CA THR A 25 7.40 -3.54 -6.75
C THR A 25 7.90 -4.98 -6.66
N ALA A 26 7.02 -5.92 -6.32
CA ALA A 26 7.30 -7.34 -6.35
C ALA A 26 7.71 -7.82 -7.78
N GLU A 27 8.53 -8.85 -7.84
CA GLU A 27 8.93 -9.49 -9.09
C GLU A 27 7.90 -10.50 -9.58
N ALA A 28 7.11 -11.07 -8.65
CA ALA A 28 6.10 -12.05 -9.00
C ALA A 28 4.91 -12.03 -8.04
N ILE A 29 3.78 -12.57 -8.53
CA ILE A 29 2.59 -12.89 -7.76
C ILE A 29 2.47 -14.40 -7.67
N THR A 30 2.28 -14.94 -6.48
CA THR A 30 1.97 -16.35 -6.26
C THR A 30 0.46 -16.54 -6.08
N PHE A 31 -0.08 -17.63 -6.58
CA PHE A 31 -1.49 -17.99 -6.53
C PHE A 31 -1.73 -19.22 -5.66
N GLU A 32 -2.99 -19.42 -5.25
CA GLU A 32 -3.38 -20.51 -4.35
C GLU A 32 -3.06 -21.91 -4.90
N ASP A 33 -3.07 -22.08 -6.22
CA ASP A 33 -2.70 -23.33 -6.91
C ASP A 33 -1.19 -23.58 -7.03
N GLY A 34 -0.37 -22.70 -6.47
CA GLY A 34 1.10 -22.75 -6.55
C GLY A 34 1.67 -22.18 -7.84
N LEU A 35 0.85 -21.70 -8.77
CA LEU A 35 1.34 -20.99 -9.96
C LEU A 35 1.92 -19.63 -9.58
N THR A 36 2.82 -19.14 -10.42
CA THR A 36 3.47 -17.85 -10.22
C THR A 36 3.46 -17.04 -11.51
N PHE A 37 2.97 -15.81 -11.42
CA PHE A 37 3.11 -14.82 -12.49
C PHE A 37 4.35 -13.96 -12.22
N SER A 38 5.32 -13.98 -13.14
CA SER A 38 6.54 -13.16 -13.02
C SER A 38 6.49 -11.95 -13.97
N ALA A 39 6.69 -10.75 -13.42
CA ALA A 39 6.82 -9.54 -14.21
C ALA A 39 8.20 -9.42 -14.92
N ARG A 40 9.19 -10.22 -14.53
CA ARG A 40 10.52 -10.25 -15.17
C ARG A 40 10.65 -11.29 -16.25
N ASN A 41 9.91 -12.39 -16.17
CA ASN A 41 9.99 -13.49 -17.12
C ASN A 41 8.59 -13.91 -17.60
N LEU A 42 8.13 -13.24 -18.64
CA LEU A 42 6.80 -13.46 -19.22
C LEU A 42 6.68 -14.76 -20.01
N GLN A 43 7.81 -15.40 -20.39
CA GLN A 43 7.78 -16.60 -21.22
C GLN A 43 7.31 -17.86 -20.48
N ASN A 44 7.42 -17.87 -19.15
CA ASN A 44 7.00 -18.98 -18.30
C ASN A 44 5.75 -18.65 -17.48
N SER A 45 5.08 -17.54 -17.77
CA SER A 45 3.86 -17.15 -17.06
C SER A 45 2.67 -17.87 -17.67
N SER A 46 2.04 -18.74 -16.91
CA SER A 46 0.70 -19.26 -17.22
C SER A 46 -0.29 -18.09 -17.14
N ILE A 47 -0.62 -17.49 -18.28
CA ILE A 47 -1.33 -16.19 -18.36
C ILE A 47 -2.83 -16.29 -17.98
N LEU A 48 -3.36 -17.49 -17.79
CA LEU A 48 -4.79 -17.74 -17.60
C LEU A 48 -5.05 -18.63 -16.38
N SER A 49 -4.62 -18.18 -15.19
CA SER A 49 -5.15 -18.74 -13.96
C SER A 49 -6.21 -17.80 -13.38
N ILE A 50 -7.44 -18.30 -13.18
CA ILE A 50 -8.53 -17.60 -12.49
C ILE A 50 -8.38 -17.83 -10.98
N ASN A 51 -7.16 -17.91 -10.48
CA ASN A 51 -6.89 -18.25 -9.09
C ASN A 51 -6.66 -17.01 -8.23
N ILE A 52 -6.91 -17.19 -6.93
CA ILE A 52 -6.76 -16.13 -5.94
C ILE A 52 -5.27 -15.85 -5.71
N PRO A 53 -4.80 -14.60 -5.82
CA PRO A 53 -3.43 -14.26 -5.46
C PRO A 53 -3.25 -14.40 -3.95
N VAL A 54 -2.18 -15.10 -3.53
CA VAL A 54 -1.88 -15.37 -2.12
C VAL A 54 -0.55 -14.78 -1.66
N GLY A 55 0.27 -14.24 -2.56
CA GLY A 55 1.54 -13.68 -2.17
C GLY A 55 2.20 -12.79 -3.21
N LEU A 56 3.02 -11.86 -2.69
CA LEU A 56 3.90 -10.97 -3.46
C LEU A 56 5.35 -11.36 -3.17
N GLN A 57 6.05 -11.84 -4.19
CA GLN A 57 7.43 -12.27 -4.08
C GLN A 57 8.37 -11.16 -4.52
N PHE A 58 9.23 -10.72 -3.63
CA PHE A 58 10.31 -9.77 -3.92
C PHE A 58 11.61 -10.51 -4.20
N GLY A 59 12.34 -10.07 -5.20
CA GLY A 59 13.61 -10.66 -5.60
C GLY A 59 14.81 -9.99 -4.92
N ARG A 60 15.92 -9.89 -5.66
CA ARG A 60 17.20 -9.39 -5.13
C ARG A 60 17.18 -7.92 -4.72
N ALA A 61 16.19 -7.15 -5.13
CA ALA A 61 16.02 -5.75 -4.74
C ALA A 61 14.53 -5.41 -4.77
N ALA A 62 14.01 -4.94 -3.65
CA ALA A 62 12.72 -4.27 -3.62
C ALA A 62 12.94 -2.79 -3.99
N ARG A 63 12.29 -2.32 -5.06
CA ARG A 63 12.42 -0.94 -5.54
C ARG A 63 11.41 -0.04 -4.84
N SER A 64 11.70 1.25 -4.82
CA SER A 64 10.89 2.25 -4.12
C SER A 64 9.54 2.50 -4.80
N ILE A 65 8.60 2.97 -3.98
CA ILE A 65 7.35 3.58 -4.43
C ILE A 65 7.35 5.02 -3.95
N ALA A 66 7.15 5.96 -4.88
CA ALA A 66 7.05 7.38 -4.56
C ALA A 66 5.68 7.93 -4.93
N VAL A 67 5.10 8.73 -4.03
CA VAL A 67 3.86 9.49 -4.26
C VAL A 67 4.18 10.96 -4.01
N ASN A 68 4.33 11.72 -5.08
CA ASN A 68 4.77 13.10 -5.05
C ASN A 68 3.64 14.03 -5.48
N ASN A 69 3.47 15.13 -4.76
CA ASN A 69 2.50 16.18 -5.09
C ASN A 69 3.12 17.57 -4.99
N GLY A 70 4.43 17.70 -5.17
CA GLY A 70 5.12 18.98 -5.12
C GLY A 70 4.95 19.81 -3.84
N GLY A 71 4.44 19.21 -2.75
CA GLY A 71 4.22 19.88 -1.47
C GLY A 71 3.10 20.94 -1.48
N GLN A 72 2.25 20.96 -2.48
CA GLN A 72 1.15 21.93 -2.57
C GLN A 72 -0.20 21.24 -2.35
N LEU A 73 -0.96 21.73 -1.37
CA LEU A 73 -2.40 21.47 -1.28
C LEU A 73 -3.13 22.35 -2.32
N ALA A 74 -2.86 22.11 -3.60
CA ALA A 74 -3.53 22.81 -4.69
C ALA A 74 -4.78 22.01 -5.12
N GLU A 75 -5.69 22.67 -5.85
CA GLU A 75 -6.92 22.06 -6.40
C GLU A 75 -6.64 20.83 -7.30
N ASN A 76 -5.38 20.57 -7.65
CA ASN A 76 -4.90 19.46 -8.48
C ASN A 76 -3.93 18.53 -7.73
N SER A 77 -4.16 18.29 -6.43
CA SER A 77 -3.35 17.39 -5.62
C SER A 77 -3.42 15.95 -6.13
N THR A 78 -2.33 15.21 -6.03
CA THR A 78 -2.33 13.75 -6.24
C THR A 78 -3.28 13.12 -5.24
N LEU A 79 -4.47 12.73 -5.72
CA LEU A 79 -5.51 12.09 -4.94
C LEU A 79 -5.63 10.63 -5.37
N LEU A 80 -5.07 9.76 -4.55
CA LEU A 80 -5.22 8.31 -4.73
C LEU A 80 -6.41 7.84 -3.88
N GLN A 81 -7.60 7.97 -4.45
CA GLN A 81 -8.85 7.57 -3.81
C GLN A 81 -9.41 6.33 -4.49
N ILE A 82 -9.93 5.40 -3.68
CA ILE A 82 -10.65 4.22 -4.15
C ILE A 82 -12.09 4.25 -3.63
N GLN A 83 -12.91 3.34 -4.16
CA GLN A 83 -14.29 3.17 -3.71
C GLN A 83 -14.34 2.82 -2.21
N PRO A 84 -15.44 3.23 -1.50
CA PRO A 84 -15.62 2.88 -0.09
C PRO A 84 -15.51 1.38 0.17
N GLU A 85 -15.05 1.03 1.38
CA GLU A 85 -14.92 -0.35 1.86
C GLU A 85 -13.97 -1.24 1.05
N GLN A 86 -13.08 -0.66 0.25
CA GLN A 86 -12.07 -1.37 -0.53
C GLN A 86 -10.67 -1.21 0.09
N THR A 87 -9.73 -2.01 -0.39
CA THR A 87 -8.32 -1.94 0.05
C THR A 87 -7.48 -1.18 -0.96
N PHE A 88 -6.75 -0.17 -0.47
CA PHE A 88 -5.64 0.46 -1.17
C PHE A 88 -4.32 0.00 -0.56
N ALA A 89 -3.40 -0.53 -1.35
CA ALA A 89 -2.10 -0.96 -0.85
C ALA A 89 -0.93 -0.48 -1.69
N LEU A 90 0.14 -0.03 -1.01
CA LEU A 90 1.48 0.19 -1.56
C LEU A 90 2.45 -0.78 -0.88
N VAL A 91 3.08 -1.66 -1.66
CA VAL A 91 4.01 -2.67 -1.13
C VAL A 91 5.27 -2.73 -1.99
N GLY A 92 6.38 -2.29 -1.42
CA GLY A 92 7.62 -2.18 -2.18
C GLY A 92 8.85 -2.13 -1.30
N GLY A 93 9.91 -1.56 -1.84
CA GLY A 93 11.07 -1.12 -1.07
C GLY A 93 10.75 0.16 -0.29
N GLU A 94 11.65 1.12 -0.27
CA GLU A 94 11.39 2.40 0.40
C GLU A 94 10.09 3.06 -0.12
N ILE A 95 9.24 3.52 0.79
CA ILE A 95 8.02 4.26 0.46
C ILE A 95 8.23 5.73 0.80
N LEU A 96 8.08 6.59 -0.20
CA LEU A 96 8.23 8.03 -0.09
C LEU A 96 6.91 8.70 -0.42
N MET A 97 6.37 9.48 0.51
CA MET A 97 5.15 10.26 0.33
C MET A 97 5.44 11.73 0.62
N ASP A 98 5.22 12.56 -0.36
CA ASP A 98 5.48 14.00 -0.29
C ASP A 98 4.25 14.79 -0.77
N GLY A 99 3.48 15.35 0.15
CA GLY A 99 2.24 16.05 -0.13
C GLY A 99 1.11 15.17 -0.66
N ALA A 100 1.16 13.86 -0.40
CA ALA A 100 0.25 12.88 -0.98
C ALA A 100 -1.07 12.77 -0.19
N LEU A 101 -2.19 12.60 -0.91
CA LEU A 101 -3.48 12.27 -0.32
C LEU A 101 -3.91 10.87 -0.75
N ILE A 102 -4.03 9.96 0.24
CA ILE A 102 -4.56 8.60 0.05
C ILE A 102 -5.84 8.46 0.86
N SER A 103 -6.93 8.05 0.20
CA SER A 103 -8.24 7.89 0.82
C SER A 103 -8.90 6.55 0.45
N ALA A 104 -9.34 5.81 1.48
CA ALA A 104 -10.13 4.58 1.36
C ALA A 104 -11.25 4.62 2.42
N GLU A 105 -12.36 5.27 2.11
CA GLU A 105 -13.47 5.53 3.04
C GLU A 105 -14.01 4.22 3.62
N GLY A 106 -13.99 4.08 4.97
CA GLY A 106 -14.45 2.88 5.66
C GLY A 106 -13.74 1.57 5.28
N GLY A 107 -12.73 1.66 4.41
CA GLY A 107 -12.00 0.54 3.84
C GLY A 107 -10.65 0.28 4.54
N ARG A 108 -9.63 -0.06 3.75
CA ARG A 108 -8.32 -0.43 4.27
C ARG A 108 -7.20 0.25 3.51
N ILE A 109 -6.19 0.74 4.23
CA ILE A 109 -4.93 1.20 3.64
C ILE A 109 -3.78 0.37 4.21
N GLU A 110 -2.96 -0.17 3.31
CA GLU A 110 -1.79 -0.99 3.62
C GLU A 110 -0.54 -0.37 3.02
N LEU A 111 0.41 0.03 3.85
CA LEU A 111 1.72 0.52 3.42
C LEU A 111 2.80 -0.43 3.95
N GLY A 112 3.46 -1.15 3.05
CA GLY A 112 4.49 -2.12 3.39
C GLY A 112 5.81 -1.84 2.69
N SER A 113 6.84 -1.46 3.46
CA SER A 113 8.18 -1.29 2.95
C SER A 113 9.02 -2.51 3.33
N VAL A 114 9.34 -3.35 2.35
CA VAL A 114 10.05 -4.62 2.56
C VAL A 114 11.41 -4.62 1.87
N ASP A 115 12.34 -5.43 2.35
CA ASP A 115 13.66 -5.59 1.73
C ASP A 115 13.64 -6.76 0.72
N LYS A 116 14.80 -7.00 0.12
CA LYS A 116 15.05 -8.09 -0.84
C LYS A 116 14.62 -9.46 -0.31
N ASN A 117 14.30 -10.36 -1.24
CA ASN A 117 13.94 -11.75 -0.97
C ASN A 117 12.77 -11.94 0.00
N SER A 118 11.91 -10.93 0.12
CA SER A 118 10.72 -10.97 0.99
C SER A 118 9.54 -11.65 0.29
N LEU A 119 8.70 -12.29 1.09
CA LEU A 119 7.39 -12.77 0.72
C LEU A 119 6.34 -12.07 1.59
N VAL A 120 5.42 -11.34 0.96
CA VAL A 120 4.27 -10.73 1.64
C VAL A 120 3.04 -11.54 1.29
N ASN A 121 2.39 -12.13 2.29
CA ASN A 121 1.19 -12.91 2.05
C ASN A 121 -0.04 -12.00 1.90
N LEU A 122 -0.94 -12.39 1.00
CA LEU A 122 -2.20 -11.71 0.74
C LEU A 122 -3.34 -12.54 1.34
N GLU A 123 -4.11 -11.94 2.23
CA GLU A 123 -5.25 -12.57 2.88
C GLU A 123 -6.53 -11.85 2.47
N LYS A 124 -7.49 -12.58 1.92
CA LYS A 124 -8.81 -12.01 1.62
C LYS A 124 -9.60 -11.83 2.90
N VAL A 125 -10.13 -10.63 3.11
CA VAL A 125 -10.95 -10.24 4.26
C VAL A 125 -12.27 -9.63 3.76
N PRO A 126 -13.31 -9.47 4.59
CA PRO A 126 -14.60 -8.92 4.14
C PRO A 126 -14.49 -7.54 3.48
N ASP A 127 -13.56 -6.69 3.97
CA ASP A 127 -13.26 -5.34 3.48
C ASP A 127 -12.06 -5.31 2.51
N GLY A 128 -11.93 -6.33 1.67
CA GLY A 128 -10.92 -6.40 0.59
C GLY A 128 -9.74 -7.33 0.89
N TRP A 129 -8.55 -6.79 1.11
CA TRP A 129 -7.31 -7.53 1.29
C TRP A 129 -6.51 -7.02 2.48
N ARG A 130 -6.01 -7.93 3.29
CA ARG A 130 -5.02 -7.67 4.34
C ARG A 130 -3.68 -8.24 3.92
N LEU A 131 -2.61 -7.51 4.25
CA LEU A 131 -1.25 -7.97 4.00
C LEU A 131 -0.62 -8.50 5.29
N ASN A 132 -0.03 -9.69 5.18
CA ASN A 132 0.66 -10.34 6.29
C ASN A 132 2.16 -10.36 6.03
N TYR A 133 2.92 -9.83 6.97
CA TYR A 133 4.36 -9.65 6.90
C TYR A 133 5.15 -10.61 7.81
N ASP A 134 4.52 -11.67 8.33
CA ASP A 134 5.16 -12.58 9.30
C ASP A 134 6.38 -13.31 8.73
N ALA A 135 6.41 -13.51 7.40
CA ALA A 135 7.54 -14.10 6.69
C ALA A 135 8.61 -13.08 6.25
N VAL A 136 8.42 -11.79 6.55
CA VAL A 136 9.35 -10.72 6.17
C VAL A 136 10.38 -10.51 7.27
N GLU A 137 11.64 -10.83 6.98
CA GLU A 137 12.73 -10.69 7.95
C GLU A 137 13.26 -9.25 8.05
N ASN A 138 13.31 -8.53 6.92
CA ASN A 138 13.88 -7.20 6.84
C ASN A 138 12.96 -6.22 6.12
N PHE A 139 12.90 -5.02 6.66
CA PHE A 139 12.10 -3.91 6.14
C PHE A 139 12.99 -2.76 5.70
N GLN A 140 12.49 -1.92 4.79
CA GLN A 140 13.07 -0.64 4.42
C GLN A 140 12.28 0.51 5.05
N ASP A 141 12.63 1.76 4.74
CA ASP A 141 12.08 2.93 5.38
C ASP A 141 10.76 3.39 4.75
N ILE A 142 9.95 4.06 5.56
CA ILE A 142 8.76 4.79 5.11
C ILE A 142 8.88 6.24 5.56
N ARG A 143 8.80 7.17 4.60
CA ARG A 143 8.81 8.61 4.87
C ARG A 143 7.53 9.25 4.35
N ILE A 144 6.80 9.89 5.23
CA ILE A 144 5.55 10.59 4.97
C ILE A 144 5.73 12.04 5.41
N SER A 145 5.67 12.97 4.48
CA SER A 145 6.03 14.36 4.72
C SER A 145 5.15 15.35 3.94
N ASN A 146 5.32 16.65 4.27
CA ASN A 146 4.73 17.77 3.55
C ASN A 146 3.20 17.69 3.44
N LEU A 147 2.50 17.69 4.60
CA LEU A 147 1.05 17.70 4.66
C LEU A 147 0.38 16.47 4.00
N SER A 148 1.10 15.35 3.90
CA SER A 148 0.50 14.12 3.40
C SER A 148 -0.64 13.68 4.31
N LEU A 149 -1.73 13.19 3.70
CA LEU A 149 -2.90 12.69 4.42
C LEU A 149 -3.20 11.26 4.00
N ILE A 150 -3.21 10.35 4.98
CA ILE A 150 -3.65 8.97 4.82
C ILE A 150 -4.92 8.79 5.66
N THR A 151 -6.05 8.50 5.01
CA THR A 151 -7.33 8.49 5.71
C THR A 151 -8.24 7.35 5.29
N THR A 152 -8.88 6.75 6.29
CA THR A 152 -9.96 5.77 6.13
C THR A 152 -11.24 6.22 6.85
N ASN A 153 -11.43 7.55 6.98
CA ASN A 153 -12.63 8.11 7.60
C ASN A 153 -13.89 7.66 6.87
N GLY A 154 -14.97 7.44 7.59
CA GLY A 154 -16.25 7.05 7.02
C GLY A 154 -17.35 6.92 8.08
N GLU A 155 -18.56 6.48 7.69
CA GLU A 155 -19.62 6.15 8.64
C GLU A 155 -19.13 5.12 9.66
N ARG A 156 -18.32 4.16 9.22
CA ARG A 156 -17.41 3.37 10.07
C ARG A 156 -15.97 3.73 9.74
N GLY A 157 -15.09 3.78 10.73
CA GLY A 157 -13.67 3.95 10.51
C GLY A 157 -13.08 2.69 9.88
N GLY A 158 -12.26 2.87 8.85
CA GLY A 158 -11.52 1.77 8.21
C GLY A 158 -10.20 1.46 8.91
N ASN A 159 -9.46 0.49 8.38
CA ASN A 159 -8.21 0.04 8.94
C ASN A 159 -7.00 0.63 8.21
N ILE A 160 -5.94 0.98 8.94
CA ILE A 160 -4.67 1.41 8.37
C ILE A 160 -3.56 0.56 8.98
N GLN A 161 -2.75 -0.08 8.13
CA GLN A 161 -1.54 -0.79 8.54
C GLN A 161 -0.32 -0.18 7.85
N ILE A 162 0.70 0.19 8.64
CA ILE A 162 1.98 0.70 8.14
C ILE A 162 3.10 -0.17 8.71
N ARG A 163 3.89 -0.81 7.84
CA ARG A 163 4.98 -1.72 8.18
C ARG A 163 6.27 -1.32 7.49
N GLY A 164 7.30 -1.01 8.27
CA GLY A 164 8.60 -0.58 7.75
C GLY A 164 9.70 -0.75 8.78
N LYS A 165 10.92 -0.36 8.44
CA LYS A 165 12.05 -0.30 9.37
C LYS A 165 12.02 1.01 10.15
N ASP A 166 12.37 2.11 9.52
CA ASP A 166 12.30 3.46 10.08
C ASP A 166 11.11 4.18 9.46
N ILE A 167 10.11 4.49 10.29
CA ILE A 167 8.88 5.14 9.86
C ILE A 167 8.89 6.57 10.38
N GLN A 168 8.79 7.54 9.46
CA GLN A 168 8.80 8.96 9.80
C GLN A 168 7.55 9.64 9.26
N LEU A 169 6.83 10.30 10.15
CA LEU A 169 5.69 11.16 9.85
C LEU A 169 6.09 12.61 10.22
N LYS A 170 6.23 13.48 9.22
CA LYS A 170 6.80 14.81 9.40
C LYS A 170 5.99 15.90 8.71
N LEU A 171 6.29 17.17 9.06
CA LEU A 171 5.78 18.35 8.38
C LEU A 171 4.26 18.36 8.28
N ALA A 172 3.59 18.20 9.43
CA ALA A 172 2.13 18.21 9.59
C ALA A 172 1.39 17.16 8.74
N SER A 173 2.03 16.04 8.45
CA SER A 173 1.38 14.90 7.81
C SER A 173 0.49 14.16 8.82
N ILE A 174 -0.59 13.54 8.33
CA ILE A 174 -1.63 12.94 9.17
C ILE A 174 -1.94 11.52 8.69
N VAL A 175 -2.04 10.59 9.65
CA VAL A 175 -2.62 9.27 9.47
C VAL A 175 -3.84 9.17 10.37
N GLN A 176 -5.03 8.95 9.80
CA GLN A 176 -6.26 8.95 10.60
C GLN A 176 -7.31 7.95 10.11
N SER A 177 -8.07 7.44 11.06
CA SER A 177 -9.31 6.70 10.85
C SER A 177 -10.36 7.24 11.81
N LYS A 178 -11.38 7.91 11.28
CA LYS A 178 -12.49 8.47 12.09
C LYS A 178 -13.79 7.77 11.73
N THR A 179 -14.54 7.40 12.76
CA THR A 179 -15.92 6.95 12.64
C THR A 179 -16.83 8.15 12.85
N VAL A 180 -17.70 8.44 11.90
CA VAL A 180 -18.66 9.55 11.95
C VAL A 180 -20.04 9.05 12.40
N GLY A 181 -20.33 7.76 12.17
CA GLY A 181 -21.58 7.11 12.56
C GLY A 181 -21.53 6.39 13.92
N GLU A 182 -22.51 5.54 14.18
CA GLU A 182 -22.61 4.71 15.39
C GLU A 182 -21.87 3.37 15.28
N SER A 183 -21.20 3.12 14.16
CA SER A 183 -20.44 1.89 13.91
C SER A 183 -19.15 1.83 14.71
N SER A 184 -18.57 0.65 14.84
CA SER A 184 -17.25 0.47 15.47
C SER A 184 -16.15 1.18 14.70
N GLY A 185 -15.17 1.71 15.42
CA GLY A 185 -13.96 2.29 14.83
C GLY A 185 -13.06 1.25 14.16
N GLY A 186 -12.21 1.73 13.27
CA GLY A 186 -11.12 0.93 12.69
C GLY A 186 -9.86 0.95 13.55
N ILE A 187 -8.82 0.28 13.06
CA ILE A 187 -7.52 0.18 13.72
C ILE A 187 -6.48 0.92 12.88
N VAL A 188 -5.72 1.80 13.52
CA VAL A 188 -4.48 2.36 12.95
C VAL A 188 -3.30 1.66 13.60
N GLU A 189 -2.59 0.87 12.82
CA GLU A 189 -1.43 0.12 13.27
C GLU A 189 -0.17 0.59 12.54
N ILE A 190 0.84 1.05 13.30
CA ILE A 190 2.14 1.47 12.78
C ILE A 190 3.20 0.65 13.49
N ARG A 191 3.93 -0.18 12.76
CA ARG A 191 5.01 -1.04 13.29
C ARG A 191 6.31 -0.84 12.54
N GLY A 192 7.33 -0.37 13.23
CA GLY A 192 8.70 -0.20 12.75
C GLY A 192 9.72 -0.53 13.84
N GLN A 193 11.00 -0.59 13.47
CA GLN A 193 12.09 -0.61 14.48
C GLN A 193 12.17 0.76 15.17
N ASN A 194 12.05 1.84 14.39
CA ASN A 194 11.97 3.21 14.87
C ASN A 194 10.73 3.87 14.26
N VAL A 195 9.95 4.58 15.10
CA VAL A 195 8.78 5.33 14.67
C VAL A 195 8.90 6.74 15.20
N LEU A 196 8.93 7.72 14.30
CA LEU A 196 8.95 9.15 14.60
C LEU A 196 7.66 9.78 14.05
N LEU A 197 6.84 10.32 14.96
CA LEU A 197 5.55 10.97 14.68
C LEU A 197 5.63 12.45 14.99
#